data_c3d339f6d8f8a240f6d6acffdbac3cd0
#
_entry.id   c3d339f6d8f8a240f6d6acffdbac3cd0
#
_cell.length_a   1.000
_cell.length_b   1.000
_cell.length_c   1.000
_cell.angle_alpha   90.00
_cell.angle_beta   90.00
_cell.angle_gamma   90.00
#
_symmetry.space_group_name_H-M   'P 1'
#
loop_
_entity.id
_entity.type
_entity.pdbx_description
1 polymer ?
#
loop_
_entity_poly.entity_id
_entity_poly.type
_entity_poly.pdbx_seq_one_letter_code
_entity_poly.pdbx_strand_id
1 'polypeptide(L)'
;LVVMEDAKVDDVIRNLITSGYGCAGQRCMASSVIVTVGKKIHDEILPKYLQAAKDVVVANPLDPAVADEQMLMGPVISAQAKKFVEDMIETGVKEGATLAVDGRGLVVPGCENGHFLGTSVFTDVKVGMDIHNVEIFGPVQSIMNVDTLDDAIQIINDHPYGNGCSLYTQNGYWARKFKIEAQSGMIGINVGIPAPVAYLPFGGMK
;
A
#
# COMPACT_ATOMS: atom_id res chain seq x y z
N LEU A 1 0.14 3.40 5.89
CA LEU A 1 -0.16 2.43 6.95
C LEU A 1 1.06 2.24 7.82
N VAL A 2 0.92 2.33 9.15
CA VAL A 2 2.03 2.21 10.13
C VAL A 2 1.96 0.88 10.84
N VAL A 3 3.13 0.23 11.04
CA VAL A 3 3.24 -1.08 11.70
C VAL A 3 4.23 -0.98 12.86
N MET A 4 3.73 -1.17 14.08
CA MET A 4 4.53 -1.18 15.31
C MET A 4 5.17 -2.56 15.55
N GLU A 5 6.20 -2.59 16.39
CA GLU A 5 6.96 -3.80 16.74
C GLU A 5 6.14 -4.90 17.45
N ASP A 6 4.98 -4.56 18.01
CA ASP A 6 4.06 -5.46 18.70
C ASP A 6 2.88 -5.92 17.81
N ALA A 7 2.88 -5.56 16.53
CA ALA A 7 1.82 -5.92 15.60
C ALA A 7 1.82 -7.42 15.30
N LYS A 8 0.63 -7.97 15.04
CA LYS A 8 0.48 -9.37 14.59
C LYS A 8 0.82 -9.48 13.10
N VAL A 9 2.00 -9.95 12.78
CA VAL A 9 2.60 -9.93 11.44
C VAL A 9 1.69 -10.55 10.38
N ASP A 10 1.11 -11.73 10.64
CA ASP A 10 0.28 -12.41 9.62
C ASP A 10 -1.01 -11.64 9.29
N ASP A 11 -1.63 -11.00 10.30
CA ASP A 11 -2.79 -10.13 10.07
C ASP A 11 -2.39 -8.87 9.30
N VAL A 12 -1.22 -8.30 9.61
CA VAL A 12 -0.68 -7.15 8.91
C VAL A 12 -0.46 -7.46 7.43
N ILE A 13 0.24 -8.56 7.12
CA ILE A 13 0.57 -8.91 5.73
C ILE A 13 -0.69 -9.09 4.89
N ARG A 14 -1.68 -9.84 5.38
CA ARG A 14 -2.97 -10.02 4.68
C ARG A 14 -3.64 -8.67 4.40
N ASN A 15 -3.65 -7.77 5.37
CA ASN A 15 -4.24 -6.45 5.22
C ASN A 15 -3.41 -5.52 4.30
N LEU A 16 -2.08 -5.61 4.33
CA LEU A 16 -1.23 -4.86 3.40
C LEU A 16 -1.52 -5.23 1.94
N ILE A 17 -1.64 -6.53 1.66
CA ILE A 17 -1.94 -7.02 0.31
C ILE A 17 -3.33 -6.59 -0.14
N THR A 18 -4.36 -6.83 0.67
CA THR A 18 -5.74 -6.50 0.29
C THR A 18 -5.99 -4.99 0.20
N SER A 19 -5.36 -4.21 1.07
CA SER A 19 -5.50 -2.74 1.10
C SER A 19 -4.70 -2.06 -0.01
N GLY A 20 -3.54 -2.61 -0.38
CA GLY A 20 -2.67 -2.01 -1.39
C GLY A 20 -3.03 -2.43 -2.81
N TYR A 21 -3.35 -3.70 -3.01
CA TYR A 21 -3.56 -4.26 -4.35
C TYR A 21 -5.03 -4.51 -4.71
N GLY A 22 -5.96 -4.39 -3.77
CA GLY A 22 -7.39 -4.45 -4.06
C GLY A 22 -7.78 -3.45 -5.14
N CYS A 23 -8.55 -3.86 -6.15
CA CYS A 23 -8.86 -3.08 -7.36
C CYS A 23 -7.61 -2.56 -8.10
N ALA A 24 -6.50 -3.31 -8.09
CA ALA A 24 -5.20 -2.90 -8.66
C ALA A 24 -4.70 -1.56 -8.09
N GLY A 25 -4.91 -1.30 -6.80
CA GLY A 25 -4.52 -0.06 -6.15
C GLY A 25 -5.33 1.18 -6.54
N GLN A 26 -6.39 1.03 -7.32
CA GLN A 26 -7.22 2.12 -7.82
C GLN A 26 -8.33 2.49 -6.83
N ARG A 27 -7.93 2.83 -5.61
CA ARG A 27 -8.82 3.31 -4.54
C ARG A 27 -8.20 4.51 -3.87
N CYS A 28 -9.00 5.54 -3.59
CA CYS A 28 -8.56 6.74 -2.86
C CYS A 28 -8.05 6.43 -1.44
N MET A 29 -8.39 5.27 -0.89
CA MET A 29 -7.96 4.80 0.43
C MET A 29 -6.97 3.63 0.34
N ALA A 30 -6.44 3.29 -0.84
CA ALA A 30 -5.44 2.24 -0.97
C ALA A 30 -4.21 2.54 -0.12
N SER A 31 -3.67 1.50 0.53
CA SER A 31 -2.46 1.61 1.35
C SER A 31 -1.22 1.64 0.45
N SER A 32 -0.88 2.81 -0.09
CA SER A 32 0.26 2.99 -1.00
C SER A 32 1.60 3.04 -0.28
N VAL A 33 1.64 3.57 0.95
CA VAL A 33 2.85 3.70 1.76
C VAL A 33 2.73 2.90 3.05
N ILE A 34 3.74 2.07 3.31
CA ILE A 34 3.89 1.26 4.51
C ILE A 34 5.07 1.82 5.31
N VAL A 35 4.86 2.12 6.58
CA VAL A 35 5.90 2.60 7.49
C VAL A 35 6.04 1.60 8.64
N THR A 36 7.16 0.91 8.74
CA THR A 36 7.48 0.05 9.88
C THR A 36 8.22 0.85 10.94
N VAL A 37 7.86 0.66 12.22
CA VAL A 37 8.49 1.34 13.35
C VAL A 37 9.40 0.38 14.09
N GLY A 38 10.70 0.59 13.92
CA GLY A 38 11.75 -0.26 14.45
C GLY A 38 12.29 -1.29 13.45
N LYS A 39 13.61 -1.52 13.54
CA LYS A 39 14.30 -2.44 12.62
C LYS A 39 13.82 -3.89 12.73
N LYS A 40 13.53 -4.35 13.94
CA LYS A 40 13.13 -5.75 14.18
C LYS A 40 11.88 -6.12 13.39
N ILE A 41 10.81 -5.30 13.48
CA ILE A 41 9.56 -5.56 12.78
C ILE A 41 9.73 -5.39 11.27
N HIS A 42 10.57 -4.45 10.84
CA HIS A 42 10.89 -4.28 9.43
C HIS A 42 11.53 -5.55 8.84
N ASP A 43 12.58 -6.06 9.48
CA ASP A 43 13.30 -7.25 9.03
C ASP A 43 12.42 -8.52 9.07
N GLU A 44 11.43 -8.59 9.97
CA GLU A 44 10.50 -9.70 10.06
C GLU A 44 9.41 -9.65 8.97
N ILE A 45 8.85 -8.48 8.73
CA ILE A 45 7.73 -8.30 7.78
C ILE A 45 8.22 -8.33 6.34
N LEU A 46 9.33 -7.67 6.02
CA LEU A 46 9.75 -7.43 4.65
C LEU A 46 9.80 -8.70 3.79
N PRO A 47 10.51 -9.78 4.17
CA PRO A 47 10.58 -10.98 3.33
C PRO A 47 9.23 -11.65 3.13
N LYS A 48 8.40 -11.72 4.17
CA LYS A 48 7.06 -12.30 4.09
C LYS A 48 6.12 -11.47 3.21
N TYR A 49 6.20 -10.14 3.34
CA TYR A 49 5.41 -9.22 2.55
C TYR A 49 5.79 -9.26 1.06
N LEU A 50 7.10 -9.27 0.74
CA LEU A 50 7.56 -9.39 -0.64
C LEU A 50 7.12 -10.70 -1.29
N GLN A 51 7.11 -11.80 -0.53
CA GLN A 51 6.58 -13.08 -1.02
C GLN A 51 5.08 -12.99 -1.26
N ALA A 52 4.31 -12.50 -0.29
CA ALA A 52 2.86 -12.34 -0.44
C ALA A 52 2.47 -11.40 -1.61
N ALA A 53 3.27 -10.36 -1.87
CA ALA A 53 3.06 -9.49 -3.02
C ALA A 53 3.29 -10.23 -4.35
N LYS A 54 4.30 -11.09 -4.44
CA LYS A 54 4.56 -11.92 -5.63
C LYS A 54 3.47 -12.98 -5.87
N ASP A 55 2.83 -13.46 -4.79
CA ASP A 55 1.81 -14.50 -4.84
C ASP A 55 0.41 -13.97 -5.21
N VAL A 56 0.26 -12.64 -5.38
CA VAL A 56 -1.01 -12.06 -5.86
C VAL A 56 -1.31 -12.55 -7.27
N VAL A 57 -2.46 -13.21 -7.43
CA VAL A 57 -2.92 -13.69 -8.74
C VAL A 57 -3.43 -12.52 -9.56
N VAL A 58 -2.86 -12.34 -10.76
CA VAL A 58 -3.30 -11.30 -11.70
C VAL A 58 -3.94 -11.97 -12.90
N ALA A 59 -5.24 -11.80 -13.07
CA ALA A 59 -5.99 -12.45 -14.13
C ALA A 59 -7.25 -11.66 -14.51
N ASN A 60 -7.96 -12.14 -15.53
CA ASN A 60 -9.30 -11.64 -15.85
C ASN A 60 -10.29 -12.07 -14.74
N PRO A 61 -10.89 -11.13 -14.00
CA PRO A 61 -11.81 -11.48 -12.91
C PRO A 61 -13.12 -12.17 -13.37
N LEU A 62 -13.38 -12.19 -14.67
CA LEU A 62 -14.54 -12.89 -15.25
C LEU A 62 -14.22 -14.33 -15.67
N ASP A 63 -12.97 -14.76 -15.54
CA ASP A 63 -12.56 -16.12 -15.84
C ASP A 63 -12.98 -17.06 -14.68
N PRO A 64 -13.86 -18.06 -14.94
CA PRO A 64 -14.29 -19.01 -13.91
C PRO A 64 -13.13 -19.79 -13.28
N ALA A 65 -12.02 -19.96 -13.99
CA ALA A 65 -10.84 -20.69 -13.49
C ALA A 65 -10.18 -20.02 -12.28
N VAL A 66 -10.39 -18.73 -12.08
CA VAL A 66 -9.83 -17.94 -10.95
C VAL A 66 -10.88 -17.44 -9.97
N ALA A 67 -12.13 -17.94 -10.08
CA ALA A 67 -13.24 -17.45 -9.25
C ALA A 67 -13.06 -17.68 -7.74
N ASP A 68 -12.30 -18.71 -7.36
CA ASP A 68 -12.03 -19.09 -5.96
C ASP A 68 -10.74 -18.46 -5.40
N GLU A 69 -10.03 -17.65 -6.18
CA GLU A 69 -8.82 -17.00 -5.72
C GLU A 69 -9.11 -15.96 -4.63
N GLN A 70 -8.47 -16.11 -3.47
CA GLN A 70 -8.70 -15.23 -2.32
C GLN A 70 -8.19 -13.81 -2.57
N MET A 71 -7.16 -13.66 -3.40
CA MET A 71 -6.59 -12.36 -3.77
C MET A 71 -6.36 -12.32 -5.27
N LEU A 72 -7.39 -11.89 -5.97
CA LEU A 72 -7.39 -11.68 -7.41
C LEU A 72 -7.28 -10.20 -7.74
N MET A 73 -6.31 -9.85 -8.58
CA MET A 73 -6.12 -8.50 -9.07
C MET A 73 -6.45 -8.44 -10.57
N GLY A 74 -7.38 -7.57 -10.92
CA GLY A 74 -7.76 -7.27 -12.30
C GLY A 74 -6.87 -6.18 -12.93
N PRO A 75 -7.25 -5.68 -14.13
CA PRO A 75 -6.49 -4.66 -14.84
C PRO A 75 -6.65 -3.26 -14.22
N VAL A 76 -5.75 -2.34 -14.57
CA VAL A 76 -5.98 -0.91 -14.40
C VAL A 76 -6.94 -0.40 -15.50
N ILE A 77 -7.53 0.79 -15.24
CA ILE A 77 -8.68 1.29 -16.01
C ILE A 77 -8.40 1.55 -17.50
N SER A 78 -7.15 1.85 -17.89
CA SER A 78 -6.82 2.24 -19.26
C SER A 78 -5.34 2.04 -19.60
N ALA A 79 -5.01 2.06 -20.89
CA ALA A 79 -3.62 2.07 -21.37
C ALA A 79 -2.84 3.28 -20.85
N GLN A 80 -3.49 4.45 -20.74
CA GLN A 80 -2.86 5.64 -20.19
C GLN A 80 -2.52 5.45 -18.70
N ALA A 81 -3.43 4.86 -17.91
CA ALA A 81 -3.18 4.55 -16.50
C ALA A 81 -2.04 3.55 -16.36
N LYS A 82 -2.02 2.48 -17.18
CA LYS A 82 -0.92 1.52 -17.21
C LYS A 82 0.41 2.20 -17.48
N LYS A 83 0.49 3.02 -18.52
CA LYS A 83 1.71 3.75 -18.85
C LYS A 83 2.15 4.69 -17.72
N PHE A 84 1.23 5.41 -17.11
CA PHE A 84 1.54 6.29 -15.98
C PHE A 84 2.14 5.51 -14.80
N VAL A 85 1.57 4.37 -14.44
CA VAL A 85 2.11 3.50 -13.38
C VAL A 85 3.51 3.01 -13.73
N GLU A 86 3.73 2.55 -14.97
CA GLU A 86 5.05 2.12 -15.44
C GLU A 86 6.08 3.26 -15.42
N ASP A 87 5.69 4.48 -15.80
CA ASP A 87 6.54 5.68 -15.76
C ASP A 87 6.88 6.04 -14.29
N MET A 88 5.94 5.92 -13.36
CA MET A 88 6.18 6.15 -11.93
C MET A 88 7.11 5.10 -11.32
N ILE A 89 6.99 3.83 -11.73
CA ILE A 89 7.94 2.79 -11.30
C ILE A 89 9.36 3.15 -11.78
N GLU A 90 9.50 3.58 -13.03
CA GLU A 90 10.78 4.02 -13.56
C GLU A 90 11.33 5.26 -12.82
N THR A 91 10.46 6.19 -12.43
CA THR A 91 10.81 7.36 -11.63
C THR A 91 11.37 6.95 -10.27
N GLY A 92 10.69 6.04 -9.54
CA GLY A 92 11.18 5.55 -8.25
C GLY A 92 12.57 4.90 -8.32
N VAL A 93 12.83 4.13 -9.39
CA VAL A 93 14.17 3.57 -9.63
C VAL A 93 15.20 4.68 -9.86
N LYS A 94 14.90 5.71 -10.66
CA LYS A 94 15.79 6.85 -10.91
C LYS A 94 16.05 7.70 -9.68
N GLU A 95 15.09 7.79 -8.78
CA GLU A 95 15.22 8.48 -7.49
C GLU A 95 16.11 7.71 -6.49
N GLY A 96 16.47 6.46 -6.80
CA GLY A 96 17.33 5.62 -6.00
C GLY A 96 16.60 4.74 -4.98
N ALA A 97 15.29 4.59 -5.08
CA ALA A 97 14.56 3.56 -4.36
C ALA A 97 14.85 2.17 -4.94
N THR A 98 14.84 1.14 -4.11
CA THR A 98 15.08 -0.23 -4.54
C THR A 98 13.77 -0.89 -4.97
N LEU A 99 13.66 -1.25 -6.25
CA LEU A 99 12.51 -2.00 -6.77
C LEU A 99 12.66 -3.50 -6.40
N ALA A 100 12.03 -3.90 -5.30
CA ALA A 100 12.15 -5.26 -4.75
C ALA A 100 11.22 -6.27 -5.45
N VAL A 101 10.09 -5.80 -5.98
CA VAL A 101 9.17 -6.56 -6.85
C VAL A 101 8.80 -5.66 -8.02
N ASP A 102 8.93 -6.16 -9.24
CA ASP A 102 8.60 -5.44 -10.48
C ASP A 102 7.42 -6.12 -11.18
N GLY A 103 6.30 -5.41 -11.24
CA GLY A 103 5.06 -5.89 -11.87
C GLY A 103 4.92 -5.51 -13.35
N ARG A 104 5.91 -4.86 -13.94
CA ARG A 104 5.87 -4.47 -15.36
C ARG A 104 6.04 -5.68 -16.27
N GLY A 105 5.54 -5.56 -17.49
CA GLY A 105 5.72 -6.60 -18.52
C GLY A 105 4.84 -7.85 -18.33
N LEU A 106 3.94 -7.86 -17.35
CA LEU A 106 3.01 -8.97 -17.15
C LEU A 106 2.05 -9.08 -18.36
N VAL A 107 1.88 -10.30 -18.87
CA VAL A 107 0.88 -10.64 -19.88
C VAL A 107 -0.07 -11.67 -19.31
N VAL A 108 -1.36 -11.40 -19.36
CA VAL A 108 -2.41 -12.35 -18.94
C VAL A 108 -2.87 -13.12 -20.18
N PRO A 109 -2.75 -14.47 -20.20
CA PRO A 109 -3.15 -15.29 -21.35
C PRO A 109 -4.62 -15.07 -21.73
N GLY A 110 -4.87 -14.90 -23.03
CA GLY A 110 -6.21 -14.59 -23.56
C GLY A 110 -6.66 -13.14 -23.36
N CYS A 111 -5.84 -12.32 -22.73
CA CYS A 111 -6.09 -10.89 -22.48
C CYS A 111 -4.86 -10.02 -22.82
N GLU A 112 -4.14 -10.35 -23.88
CA GLU A 112 -2.86 -9.74 -24.26
C GLU A 112 -2.97 -8.22 -24.52
N ASN A 113 -4.14 -7.76 -24.92
CA ASN A 113 -4.44 -6.33 -25.12
C ASN A 113 -4.99 -5.66 -23.84
N GLY A 114 -5.10 -6.39 -22.74
CA GLY A 114 -5.58 -5.87 -21.46
C GLY A 114 -4.55 -4.99 -20.75
N HIS A 115 -5.03 -4.12 -19.88
CA HIS A 115 -4.18 -3.18 -19.13
C HIS A 115 -3.74 -3.78 -17.79
N PHE A 116 -3.21 -4.99 -17.81
CA PHE A 116 -2.74 -5.69 -16.61
C PHE A 116 -1.34 -5.23 -16.22
N LEU A 117 -1.12 -5.14 -14.91
CA LEU A 117 0.16 -4.95 -14.25
C LEU A 117 0.26 -5.94 -13.10
N GLY A 118 1.43 -6.47 -12.84
CA GLY A 118 1.71 -7.17 -11.61
C GLY A 118 1.87 -6.21 -10.42
N THR A 119 2.03 -6.75 -9.24
CA THR A 119 2.35 -5.99 -8.04
C THR A 119 3.77 -5.42 -8.12
N SER A 120 3.96 -4.19 -7.69
CA SER A 120 5.29 -3.60 -7.54
C SER A 120 5.52 -3.15 -6.11
N VAL A 121 6.73 -3.39 -5.59
CA VAL A 121 7.12 -2.99 -4.24
C VAL A 121 8.46 -2.27 -4.27
N PHE A 122 8.49 -1.09 -3.69
CA PHE A 122 9.72 -0.35 -3.44
C PHE A 122 10.16 -0.42 -1.99
N THR A 123 11.46 -0.58 -1.77
CA THR A 123 12.14 -0.39 -0.48
C THR A 123 13.11 0.78 -0.57
N ASP A 124 13.68 1.18 0.56
CA ASP A 124 14.61 2.32 0.64
C ASP A 124 14.01 3.65 0.15
N VAL A 125 12.69 3.75 0.19
CA VAL A 125 11.96 4.97 -0.17
C VAL A 125 12.18 6.04 0.90
N LYS A 126 12.39 7.27 0.46
CA LYS A 126 12.63 8.43 1.33
C LYS A 126 11.52 9.47 1.14
N VAL A 127 11.26 10.23 2.19
CA VAL A 127 10.40 11.42 2.12
C VAL A 127 10.95 12.39 1.06
N GLY A 128 10.06 12.89 0.22
CA GLY A 128 10.41 13.80 -0.87
C GLY A 128 10.57 13.16 -2.24
N MET A 129 10.70 11.83 -2.33
CA MET A 129 10.66 11.12 -3.61
C MET A 129 9.27 11.21 -4.24
N ASP A 130 9.17 11.27 -5.57
CA ASP A 130 7.89 11.27 -6.27
C ASP A 130 7.12 9.97 -6.03
N ILE A 131 7.83 8.84 -5.96
CA ILE A 131 7.25 7.52 -5.63
C ILE A 131 6.57 7.50 -4.24
N HIS A 132 6.92 8.44 -3.35
CA HIS A 132 6.27 8.64 -2.06
C HIS A 132 5.15 9.68 -2.12
N ASN A 133 5.35 10.80 -2.85
CA ASN A 133 4.48 11.98 -2.78
C ASN A 133 3.34 11.99 -3.81
N VAL A 134 3.51 11.30 -4.95
CA VAL A 134 2.51 11.29 -6.03
C VAL A 134 1.52 10.16 -5.84
N GLU A 135 0.22 10.44 -6.00
CA GLU A 135 -0.81 9.42 -6.04
C GLU A 135 -0.72 8.63 -7.35
N ILE A 136 -0.17 7.41 -7.29
CA ILE A 136 0.07 6.57 -8.48
C ILE A 136 -1.23 5.94 -8.99
N PHE A 137 -2.14 5.62 -8.09
CA PHE A 137 -3.45 5.01 -8.38
C PHE A 137 -3.31 3.69 -9.18
N GLY A 138 -2.36 2.86 -8.76
CA GLY A 138 -1.95 1.61 -9.39
C GLY A 138 -1.37 0.61 -8.38
N PRO A 139 -1.01 -0.61 -8.82
CA PRO A 139 -0.56 -1.68 -7.93
C PRO A 139 0.91 -1.52 -7.51
N VAL A 140 1.23 -0.38 -6.91
CA VAL A 140 2.57 0.00 -6.42
C VAL A 140 2.49 0.34 -4.96
N GLN A 141 3.33 -0.31 -4.13
CA GLN A 141 3.48 0.01 -2.72
C GLN A 141 4.93 0.37 -2.39
N SER A 142 5.10 1.34 -1.51
CA SER A 142 6.39 1.76 -0.96
C SER A 142 6.50 1.35 0.50
N ILE A 143 7.65 0.80 0.91
CA ILE A 143 7.91 0.48 2.31
C ILE A 143 9.08 1.30 2.83
N MET A 144 8.88 1.92 3.99
CA MET A 144 9.84 2.74 4.71
C MET A 144 10.05 2.19 6.11
N ASN A 145 11.21 2.46 6.71
CA ASN A 145 11.46 2.15 8.13
C ASN A 145 11.84 3.42 8.88
N VAL A 146 11.30 3.57 10.10
CA VAL A 146 11.61 4.66 11.03
C VAL A 146 11.88 4.10 12.42
N ASP A 147 12.50 4.88 13.28
CA ASP A 147 12.87 4.43 14.63
C ASP A 147 11.72 4.57 15.62
N THR A 148 10.87 5.59 15.48
CA THR A 148 9.83 5.91 16.46
C THR A 148 8.45 6.10 15.83
N LEU A 149 7.40 5.96 16.64
CA LEU A 149 6.03 6.29 16.23
C LEU A 149 5.89 7.79 15.89
N ASP A 150 6.66 8.65 16.55
CA ASP A 150 6.64 10.08 16.30
C ASP A 150 7.15 10.42 14.89
N ASP A 151 8.21 9.73 14.44
CA ASP A 151 8.70 9.86 13.08
C ASP A 151 7.65 9.40 12.06
N ALA A 152 6.97 8.28 12.32
CA ALA A 152 5.89 7.80 11.46
C ALA A 152 4.71 8.78 11.39
N ILE A 153 4.32 9.38 12.52
CA ILE A 153 3.28 10.41 12.59
C ILE A 153 3.72 11.66 11.82
N GLN A 154 4.99 12.06 11.95
CA GLN A 154 5.52 13.21 11.23
C GLN A 154 5.46 13.01 9.70
N ILE A 155 5.84 11.82 9.21
CA ILE A 155 5.70 11.47 7.77
C ILE A 155 4.26 11.62 7.31
N ILE A 156 3.28 11.14 8.08
CA ILE A 156 1.86 11.28 7.75
C ILE A 156 1.45 12.76 7.73
N ASN A 157 1.87 13.53 8.73
CA ASN A 157 1.44 14.92 8.91
C ASN A 157 2.06 15.86 7.87
N ASP A 158 3.27 15.57 7.40
CA ASP A 158 3.95 16.36 6.37
C ASP A 158 3.52 15.97 4.94
N HIS A 159 2.89 14.81 4.77
CA HIS A 159 2.45 14.36 3.45
C HIS A 159 1.35 15.27 2.90
N PRO A 160 1.36 15.62 1.61
CA PRO A 160 0.37 16.53 1.00
C PRO A 160 -1.06 15.97 1.00
N TYR A 161 -1.21 14.64 1.08
CA TYR A 161 -2.52 13.97 1.16
C TYR A 161 -2.80 13.46 2.57
N GLY A 162 -4.06 13.54 3.00
CA GLY A 162 -4.50 13.15 4.33
C GLY A 162 -5.90 12.54 4.35
N ASN A 163 -6.25 11.71 3.38
CA ASN A 163 -7.54 11.03 3.30
C ASN A 163 -7.69 10.01 4.43
N GLY A 164 -6.73 9.10 4.58
CA GLY A 164 -6.78 8.10 5.64
C GLY A 164 -5.42 7.52 5.99
N CYS A 165 -5.30 7.05 7.24
CA CYS A 165 -4.14 6.31 7.71
C CYS A 165 -4.56 5.20 8.68
N SER A 166 -3.69 4.21 8.88
CA SER A 166 -3.92 3.10 9.81
C SER A 166 -2.67 2.79 10.62
N LEU A 167 -2.87 2.33 11.85
CA LEU A 167 -1.82 1.85 12.74
C LEU A 167 -2.11 0.42 13.17
N TYR A 168 -1.12 -0.45 13.09
CA TYR A 168 -1.14 -1.79 13.66
C TYR A 168 -0.30 -1.84 14.93
N THR A 169 -0.96 -2.12 16.07
CA THR A 169 -0.35 -2.24 17.39
C THR A 169 -1.26 -3.01 18.35
N GLN A 170 -0.70 -3.66 19.34
CA GLN A 170 -1.42 -4.23 20.48
C GLN A 170 -1.38 -3.29 21.72
N ASN A 171 -0.67 -2.15 21.61
CA ASN A 171 -0.48 -1.21 22.72
C ASN A 171 -1.53 -0.08 22.66
N GLY A 172 -2.41 -0.05 23.66
CA GLY A 172 -3.45 0.97 23.76
C GLY A 172 -2.95 2.41 23.93
N TYR A 173 -1.73 2.62 24.43
CA TYR A 173 -1.11 3.95 24.51
C TYR A 173 -0.75 4.45 23.09
N TRP A 174 -0.07 3.64 22.29
CA TRP A 174 0.29 3.98 20.92
C TRP A 174 -0.95 4.20 20.03
N ALA A 175 -1.97 3.36 20.21
CA ALA A 175 -3.24 3.53 19.49
C ALA A 175 -3.92 4.88 19.80
N ARG A 176 -3.95 5.28 21.07
CA ARG A 176 -4.50 6.60 21.46
C ARG A 176 -3.65 7.76 20.99
N LYS A 177 -2.31 7.68 21.12
CA LYS A 177 -1.39 8.68 20.64
C LYS A 177 -1.58 8.91 19.13
N PHE A 178 -1.54 7.85 18.35
CA PHE A 178 -1.72 7.90 16.90
C PHE A 178 -3.07 8.53 16.51
N LYS A 179 -4.16 8.12 17.15
CA LYS A 179 -5.49 8.68 16.91
C LYS A 179 -5.58 10.20 17.15
N ILE A 180 -4.82 10.71 18.11
CA ILE A 180 -4.87 12.13 18.49
C ILE A 180 -3.95 12.97 17.62
N GLU A 181 -2.78 12.44 17.25
CA GLU A 181 -1.70 13.23 16.65
C GLU A 181 -1.61 13.10 15.12
N ALA A 182 -2.11 11.99 14.55
CA ALA A 182 -2.10 11.81 13.09
C ALA A 182 -3.16 12.69 12.41
N GLN A 183 -2.75 13.46 11.40
CA GLN A 183 -3.59 14.39 10.66
C GLN A 183 -4.12 13.71 9.38
N SER A 184 -5.15 12.90 9.55
CA SER A 184 -5.88 12.24 8.47
C SER A 184 -7.38 12.32 8.69
N GLY A 185 -8.15 12.35 7.63
CA GLY A 185 -9.62 12.39 7.68
C GLY A 185 -10.22 11.15 8.33
N MET A 186 -9.60 9.98 8.11
CA MET A 186 -9.98 8.72 8.72
C MET A 186 -8.76 8.00 9.29
N ILE A 187 -8.91 7.49 10.53
CA ILE A 187 -7.83 6.80 11.24
C ILE A 187 -8.30 5.41 11.64
N GLY A 188 -7.59 4.39 11.17
CA GLY A 188 -7.82 2.99 11.51
C GLY A 188 -6.84 2.46 12.55
N ILE A 189 -7.32 1.59 13.44
CA ILE A 189 -6.47 0.83 14.36
C ILE A 189 -6.70 -0.65 14.12
N ASN A 190 -5.64 -1.37 13.75
CA ASN A 190 -5.68 -2.79 13.39
C ASN A 190 -6.65 -3.13 12.24
N VAL A 191 -6.80 -2.21 11.32
CA VAL A 191 -7.56 -2.38 10.06
C VAL A 191 -6.72 -1.88 8.89
N GLY A 192 -6.87 -2.48 7.71
CA GLY A 192 -6.09 -2.12 6.53
C GLY A 192 -6.49 -0.74 5.98
N ILE A 193 -7.76 -0.61 5.66
CA ILE A 193 -8.35 0.63 5.14
C ILE A 193 -9.43 1.08 6.11
N PRO A 194 -9.34 2.28 6.68
CA PRO A 194 -10.40 2.84 7.53
C PRO A 194 -11.58 3.34 6.65
N ALA A 195 -12.24 2.41 5.94
CA ALA A 195 -13.34 2.76 5.04
C ALA A 195 -14.53 3.37 5.80
N PRO A 196 -15.10 4.49 5.35
CA PRO A 196 -16.24 5.10 5.99
C PRO A 196 -17.50 4.24 5.78
N VAL A 197 -18.34 4.21 6.79
CA VAL A 197 -19.70 3.65 6.66
C VAL A 197 -20.67 4.76 6.21
N ALA A 198 -21.74 4.38 5.52
CA ALA A 198 -22.63 5.33 4.83
C ALA A 198 -23.26 6.42 5.71
N TYR A 199 -23.35 6.21 7.02
CA TYR A 199 -23.92 7.19 7.97
C TYR A 199 -22.86 8.05 8.69
N LEU A 200 -21.57 7.87 8.38
CA LEU A 200 -20.50 8.74 8.87
C LEU A 200 -20.05 9.71 7.77
N PRO A 201 -19.71 10.95 8.13
CA PRO A 201 -19.21 11.90 7.15
C PRO A 201 -17.87 11.42 6.58
N PHE A 202 -17.73 11.51 5.26
CA PHE A 202 -16.45 11.38 4.57
C PHE A 202 -15.79 12.75 4.49
N GLY A 203 -14.57 12.87 4.99
CA GLY A 203 -13.83 14.13 4.98
C GLY A 203 -12.32 13.88 5.01
N GLY A 204 -11.56 14.90 4.65
CA GLY A 204 -10.10 14.92 4.70
C GLY A 204 -9.59 15.99 5.64
N MET A 205 -8.29 15.93 5.96
CA MET A 205 -7.59 16.96 6.75
C MET A 205 -6.80 17.92 5.85
N LYS A 206 -6.52 17.51 4.60
CA LYS A 206 -5.66 18.23 3.64
C LYS A 206 -6.24 18.14 2.25
#